data_ca0a9167c8091ac9e8e0dca18e4026cb
#
_entry.id   ca0a9167c8091ac9e8e0dca18e4026cb
#
_cell.length_a   1.000
_cell.length_b   1.000
_cell.length_c   1.000
_cell.angle_alpha   90.00
_cell.angle_beta   90.00
_cell.angle_gamma   90.00
#
_symmetry.space_group_name_H-M   'P 1'
#
loop_
_entity.id
_entity.type
_entity.pdbx_description
1 polymer ?
#
loop_
_entity_poly.entity_id
_entity_poly.type
_entity_poly.pdbx_seq_one_letter_code
_entity_poly.pdbx_strand_id
1 'polypeptide(L)'
;TAQETIFNAPLLKELGVEFLEQPLKADDWSGMEEVMHHSVLPVMADESCILESDVEKCALHFSGINIKLTKCGGLTPALRMIKKGKELGLKVMVGCMTESTVGISAIAQLLPQLDYVDMDGALLLKSDIARGVHIEPNGKVIFPKLAGTGVQLL
;
A
#
# COMPACT_ATOMS: atom_id res chain seq x y z
N THR A 1 7.52 -5.51 -18.76
CA THR A 1 8.98 -5.27 -18.94
C THR A 1 9.31 -3.83 -18.51
N ALA A 2 10.60 -3.56 -18.21
CA ALA A 2 11.06 -2.21 -17.87
C ALA A 2 10.79 -1.22 -19.00
N GLN A 3 11.06 -1.60 -20.24
CA GLN A 3 10.85 -0.78 -21.42
C GLN A 3 9.37 -0.42 -21.62
N GLU A 4 8.46 -1.36 -21.44
CA GLU A 4 7.00 -1.09 -21.53
C GLU A 4 6.55 -0.15 -20.40
N THR A 5 7.06 -0.33 -19.19
CA THR A 5 6.76 0.54 -18.05
C THR A 5 7.22 1.97 -18.33
N ILE A 6 8.46 2.15 -18.78
CA ILE A 6 9.03 3.45 -19.11
C ILE A 6 8.28 4.11 -20.26
N PHE A 7 7.95 3.34 -21.31
CA PHE A 7 7.22 3.83 -22.47
C PHE A 7 5.80 4.31 -22.12
N ASN A 8 5.10 3.59 -21.23
CA ASN A 8 3.71 3.93 -20.86
C ASN A 8 3.62 5.01 -19.76
N ALA A 9 4.67 5.21 -18.95
CA ALA A 9 4.63 6.14 -17.82
C ALA A 9 4.24 7.58 -18.21
N PRO A 10 4.71 8.19 -19.32
CA PRO A 10 4.28 9.52 -19.73
C PRO A 10 2.77 9.59 -20.05
N LEU A 11 2.24 8.60 -20.74
CA LEU A 11 0.82 8.52 -21.08
C LEU A 11 -0.06 8.40 -19.83
N LEU A 12 0.36 7.57 -18.88
CA LEU A 12 -0.33 7.42 -17.60
C LEU A 12 -0.29 8.72 -16.79
N LYS A 13 0.83 9.41 -16.81
CA LYS A 13 0.96 10.72 -16.14
C LYS A 13 0.02 11.77 -16.73
N GLU A 14 -0.15 11.82 -18.05
CA GLU A 14 -1.11 12.70 -18.71
C GLU A 14 -2.56 12.37 -18.32
N LEU A 15 -2.87 11.12 -18.01
CA LEU A 15 -4.17 10.68 -17.50
C LEU A 15 -4.35 10.95 -15.99
N GLY A 16 -3.37 11.54 -15.31
CA GLY A 16 -3.46 11.90 -13.89
C GLY A 16 -3.02 10.79 -12.94
N VAL A 17 -2.35 9.73 -13.43
CA VAL A 17 -1.75 8.71 -12.56
C VAL A 17 -0.62 9.34 -11.74
N GLU A 18 -0.61 9.12 -10.43
CA GLU A 18 0.37 9.71 -9.53
C GLU A 18 1.62 8.83 -9.35
N PHE A 19 1.47 7.52 -9.38
CA PHE A 19 2.57 6.55 -9.25
C PHE A 19 2.23 5.22 -9.92
N LEU A 20 3.25 4.39 -10.12
CA LEU A 20 3.12 3.00 -10.58
C LEU A 20 3.36 2.05 -9.40
N GLU A 21 2.54 1.02 -9.24
CA GLU A 21 2.74 0.00 -8.23
C GLU A 21 3.25 -1.28 -8.87
N GLN A 22 4.38 -1.77 -8.38
CA GLN A 22 5.04 -3.04 -8.73
C GLN A 22 4.94 -3.41 -10.23
N PRO A 23 5.48 -2.59 -11.13
CA PRO A 23 5.30 -2.82 -12.57
C PRO A 23 6.08 -4.03 -13.10
N LEU A 24 7.05 -4.52 -12.35
CA LEU A 24 7.87 -5.69 -12.70
C LEU A 24 7.74 -6.79 -11.65
N LYS A 25 8.29 -7.97 -11.96
CA LYS A 25 8.36 -9.08 -11.01
C LYS A 25 9.13 -8.66 -9.75
N ALA A 26 8.78 -9.25 -8.62
CA ALA A 26 9.33 -8.91 -7.31
C ALA A 26 10.86 -9.00 -7.19
N ASP A 27 11.46 -9.89 -7.97
CA ASP A 27 12.91 -10.18 -7.98
C ASP A 27 13.67 -9.53 -9.15
N ASP A 28 12.99 -8.80 -10.02
CA ASP A 28 13.62 -8.08 -11.16
C ASP A 28 14.20 -6.72 -10.71
N TRP A 29 15.22 -6.78 -9.86
CA TRP A 29 15.87 -5.59 -9.31
C TRP A 29 16.58 -4.74 -10.36
N SER A 30 17.20 -5.39 -11.37
CA SER A 30 17.88 -4.68 -12.46
C SER A 30 16.89 -3.94 -13.36
N GLY A 31 15.74 -4.55 -13.67
CA GLY A 31 14.68 -3.89 -14.40
C GLY A 31 14.07 -2.73 -13.60
N MET A 32 13.92 -2.89 -12.28
CA MET A 32 13.45 -1.81 -11.41
C MET A 32 14.43 -0.64 -11.34
N GLU A 33 15.74 -0.89 -11.31
CA GLU A 33 16.75 0.17 -11.38
C GLU A 33 16.63 0.96 -12.68
N GLU A 34 16.43 0.27 -13.83
CA GLU A 34 16.18 0.91 -15.12
C GLU A 34 14.90 1.78 -15.09
N VAL A 35 13.80 1.26 -14.53
CA VAL A 35 12.55 2.00 -14.37
C VAL A 35 12.74 3.22 -13.48
N MET A 36 13.41 3.10 -12.35
CA MET A 36 13.68 4.22 -11.43
C MET A 36 14.47 5.36 -12.09
N HIS A 37 15.40 5.03 -12.98
CA HIS A 37 16.21 6.04 -13.67
C HIS A 37 15.47 6.74 -14.81
N HIS A 38 14.50 6.07 -15.46
CA HIS A 38 13.93 6.55 -16.71
C HIS A 38 12.42 6.82 -16.67
N SER A 39 11.70 6.33 -15.64
CA SER A 39 10.27 6.61 -15.50
C SER A 39 10.00 8.04 -15.05
N VAL A 40 9.02 8.70 -15.67
CA VAL A 40 8.51 10.02 -15.25
C VAL A 40 7.51 9.94 -14.09
N LEU A 41 7.10 8.74 -13.70
CA LEU A 41 6.25 8.47 -12.54
C LEU A 41 7.06 7.77 -11.45
N PRO A 42 6.85 8.13 -10.18
CA PRO A 42 7.42 7.38 -9.06
C PRO A 42 6.87 5.96 -9.01
N VAL A 43 7.62 5.04 -8.41
CA VAL A 43 7.26 3.63 -8.32
C VAL A 43 7.19 3.17 -6.88
N MET A 44 6.11 2.47 -6.53
CA MET A 44 5.86 1.87 -5.24
C MET A 44 6.14 0.37 -5.29
N ALA A 45 6.85 -0.17 -4.30
CA ALA A 45 7.04 -1.61 -4.14
C ALA A 45 5.83 -2.25 -3.45
N ASP A 46 5.32 -3.36 -3.96
CA ASP A 46 4.35 -4.24 -3.28
C ASP A 46 4.96 -5.62 -3.02
N GLU A 47 5.04 -6.47 -4.04
CA GLU A 47 5.56 -7.83 -3.89
C GLU A 47 7.06 -7.87 -3.57
N SER A 48 7.80 -6.82 -3.89
CA SER A 48 9.22 -6.68 -3.51
C SER A 48 9.42 -6.28 -2.04
N CYS A 49 8.36 -5.84 -1.31
CA CYS A 49 8.42 -5.33 0.06
C CYS A 49 7.42 -6.06 0.97
N ILE A 50 7.72 -7.28 1.37
CA ILE A 50 6.81 -8.10 2.20
C ILE A 50 7.11 -7.94 3.68
N LEU A 51 8.38 -7.95 4.07
CA LEU A 51 8.84 -7.92 5.46
C LEU A 51 9.61 -6.64 5.78
N GLU A 52 9.77 -6.38 7.08
CA GLU A 52 10.56 -5.24 7.57
C GLU A 52 12.01 -5.25 7.02
N SER A 53 12.60 -6.43 6.83
CA SER A 53 13.95 -6.60 6.26
C SER A 53 14.07 -6.12 4.80
N ASP A 54 12.97 -6.05 4.07
CA ASP A 54 12.98 -5.71 2.65
C ASP A 54 13.02 -4.19 2.43
N VAL A 55 12.62 -3.40 3.43
CA VAL A 55 12.46 -1.94 3.32
C VAL A 55 13.75 -1.25 2.89
N GLU A 56 14.90 -1.64 3.45
CA GLU A 56 16.20 -1.03 3.10
C GLU A 56 16.58 -1.30 1.64
N LYS A 57 16.36 -2.51 1.16
CA LYS A 57 16.61 -2.86 -0.23
C LYS A 57 15.67 -2.13 -1.16
N CYS A 58 14.37 -2.04 -0.80
CA CYS A 58 13.39 -1.29 -1.58
C CYS A 58 13.74 0.20 -1.70
N ALA A 59 14.34 0.80 -0.68
CA ALA A 59 14.76 2.21 -0.73
C ALA A 59 15.83 2.52 -1.80
N LEU A 60 16.52 1.50 -2.31
CA LEU A 60 17.50 1.65 -3.40
C LEU A 60 16.85 1.61 -4.79
N HIS A 61 15.63 1.06 -4.92
CA HIS A 61 15.02 0.73 -6.21
C HIS A 61 13.60 1.26 -6.39
N PHE A 62 13.00 1.90 -5.36
CA PHE A 62 11.63 2.40 -5.37
C PHE A 62 11.53 3.78 -4.72
N SER A 63 10.52 4.54 -5.11
CA SER A 63 10.19 5.84 -4.50
C SER A 63 9.32 5.67 -3.24
N GLY A 64 8.74 4.49 -3.04
CA GLY A 64 7.89 4.19 -1.90
C GLY A 64 7.60 2.70 -1.76
N ILE A 65 6.88 2.35 -0.70
CA ILE A 65 6.50 0.97 -0.37
C ILE A 65 5.00 0.88 -0.07
N ASN A 66 4.38 -0.21 -0.50
CA ASN A 66 3.03 -0.61 -0.12
C ASN A 66 3.11 -1.76 0.90
N ILE A 67 2.68 -1.49 2.12
CA ILE A 67 2.68 -2.44 3.24
C ILE A 67 1.31 -3.11 3.28
N LYS A 68 1.28 -4.45 3.32
CA LYS A 68 0.03 -5.21 3.51
C LYS A 68 0.07 -5.97 4.83
N LEU A 69 -0.90 -5.69 5.73
CA LEU A 69 -0.93 -6.27 7.08
C LEU A 69 -0.90 -7.80 7.06
N THR A 70 -1.58 -8.39 6.09
CA THR A 70 -1.63 -9.85 5.88
C THR A 70 -0.29 -10.45 5.44
N LYS A 71 0.56 -9.67 4.75
CA LYS A 71 1.89 -10.10 4.32
C LYS A 71 2.94 -9.89 5.41
N CYS A 72 2.97 -8.72 6.05
CA CYS A 72 4.01 -8.38 7.03
C CYS A 72 3.77 -8.94 8.43
N GLY A 73 2.58 -9.49 8.71
CA GLY A 73 2.25 -10.13 10.00
C GLY A 73 1.49 -9.24 10.98
N GLY A 74 0.85 -8.15 10.51
CA GLY A 74 -0.07 -7.32 11.29
C GLY A 74 0.46 -5.93 11.64
N LEU A 75 -0.22 -5.26 12.61
CA LEU A 75 0.03 -3.86 12.93
C LEU A 75 1.45 -3.57 13.46
N THR A 76 1.98 -4.44 14.31
CA THR A 76 3.28 -4.19 14.95
C THR A 76 4.44 -4.14 13.94
N PRO A 77 4.63 -5.13 13.05
CA PRO A 77 5.63 -5.01 11.99
C PRO A 77 5.31 -3.88 11.00
N ALA A 78 4.03 -3.64 10.67
CA ALA A 78 3.64 -2.54 9.79
C ALA A 78 4.10 -1.18 10.34
N LEU A 79 3.91 -0.90 11.63
CA LEU A 79 4.37 0.32 12.27
C LEU A 79 5.90 0.50 12.19
N ARG A 80 6.67 -0.60 12.31
CA ARG A 80 8.13 -0.55 12.14
C ARG A 80 8.52 -0.28 10.68
N MET A 81 7.83 -0.92 9.72
CA MET A 81 8.04 -0.67 8.30
C MET A 81 7.71 0.77 7.91
N ILE A 82 6.59 1.33 8.41
CA ILE A 82 6.20 2.73 8.20
C ILE A 82 7.31 3.67 8.70
N LYS A 83 7.75 3.46 9.96
CA LYS A 83 8.83 4.26 10.55
C LYS A 83 10.11 4.18 9.72
N LYS A 84 10.55 2.96 9.39
CA LYS A 84 11.75 2.72 8.61
C LYS A 84 11.68 3.33 7.21
N GLY A 85 10.55 3.16 6.52
CA GLY A 85 10.33 3.74 5.19
C GLY A 85 10.46 5.27 5.21
N LYS A 86 9.84 5.93 6.19
CA LYS A 86 9.94 7.38 6.36
C LYS A 86 11.36 7.85 6.70
N GLU A 87 12.09 7.12 7.54
CA GLU A 87 13.49 7.42 7.86
C GLU A 87 14.39 7.33 6.62
N LEU A 88 14.05 6.48 5.66
CA LEU A 88 14.75 6.33 4.38
C LEU A 88 14.22 7.26 3.27
N GLY A 89 13.25 8.12 3.58
CA GLY A 89 12.68 9.08 2.62
C GLY A 89 11.68 8.49 1.63
N LEU A 90 11.21 7.24 1.87
CA LEU A 90 10.21 6.60 1.03
C LEU A 90 8.80 7.17 1.29
N LYS A 91 8.01 7.24 0.25
CA LYS A 91 6.56 7.32 0.38
C LYS A 91 6.01 6.02 0.96
N VAL A 92 5.04 6.13 1.85
CA VAL A 92 4.48 4.96 2.54
C VAL A 92 3.00 4.84 2.26
N MET A 93 2.63 3.70 1.70
CA MET A 93 1.27 3.25 1.48
C MET A 93 0.99 2.03 2.36
N VAL A 94 -0.25 1.88 2.80
CA VAL A 94 -0.78 0.59 3.28
C VAL A 94 -1.92 0.19 2.38
N GLY A 95 -1.79 -0.99 1.78
CA GLY A 95 -2.82 -1.59 0.94
C GLY A 95 -3.53 -2.75 1.63
N CYS A 96 -4.72 -3.06 1.15
CA CYS A 96 -5.47 -4.24 1.55
C CYS A 96 -5.32 -5.40 0.56
N MET A 97 -5.91 -6.52 0.93
CA MET A 97 -6.31 -7.61 0.05
C MET A 97 -7.84 -7.62 -0.03
N THR A 98 -8.43 -8.55 -0.76
CA THR A 98 -9.87 -8.85 -0.59
C THR A 98 -10.04 -9.48 0.79
N GLU A 99 -10.37 -8.64 1.76
CA GLU A 99 -10.40 -8.99 3.18
C GLU A 99 -11.58 -8.34 3.91
N SER A 100 -11.93 -8.89 5.09
CA SER A 100 -13.07 -8.41 5.86
C SER A 100 -12.84 -7.02 6.48
N THR A 101 -13.91 -6.39 6.92
CA THR A 101 -13.89 -5.14 7.70
C THR A 101 -12.97 -5.22 8.93
N VAL A 102 -12.63 -6.40 9.43
CA VAL A 102 -11.65 -6.58 10.52
C VAL A 102 -10.28 -6.05 10.11
N GLY A 103 -9.77 -6.50 8.96
CA GLY A 103 -8.49 -6.03 8.43
C GLY A 103 -8.52 -4.57 8.00
N ILE A 104 -9.59 -4.16 7.30
CA ILE A 104 -9.78 -2.76 6.88
C ILE A 104 -9.81 -1.80 8.08
N SER A 105 -10.48 -2.18 9.17
CA SER A 105 -10.50 -1.38 10.41
C SER A 105 -9.13 -1.28 11.08
N ALA A 106 -8.30 -2.30 10.95
CA ALA A 106 -6.91 -2.26 11.43
C ALA A 106 -6.06 -1.31 10.57
N ILE A 107 -6.17 -1.39 9.23
CA ILE A 107 -5.50 -0.46 8.30
C ILE A 107 -5.87 0.99 8.62
N ALA A 108 -7.15 1.27 8.87
CA ALA A 108 -7.64 2.61 9.18
C ALA A 108 -6.95 3.26 10.38
N GLN A 109 -6.47 2.49 11.36
CA GLN A 109 -5.72 3.03 12.51
C GLN A 109 -4.36 3.60 12.10
N LEU A 110 -3.84 3.25 10.94
CA LEU A 110 -2.55 3.70 10.44
C LEU A 110 -2.63 4.98 9.60
N LEU A 111 -3.84 5.38 9.14
CA LEU A 111 -4.07 6.51 8.23
C LEU A 111 -3.26 7.78 8.55
N PRO A 112 -3.17 8.24 9.83
CA PRO A 112 -2.42 9.47 10.14
C PRO A 112 -0.92 9.41 9.83
N GLN A 113 -0.39 8.23 9.55
CA GLN A 113 1.03 7.99 9.30
C GLN A 113 1.33 7.70 7.84
N LEU A 114 0.33 7.68 6.95
CA LEU A 114 0.47 7.23 5.57
C LEU A 114 0.46 8.41 4.59
N ASP A 115 1.14 8.24 3.46
CA ASP A 115 1.03 9.10 2.28
C ASP A 115 -0.14 8.65 1.40
N TYR A 116 -0.35 7.33 1.27
CA TYR A 116 -1.42 6.70 0.49
C TYR A 116 -2.04 5.53 1.23
N VAL A 117 -3.27 5.19 0.88
CA VAL A 117 -3.98 4.02 1.41
C VAL A 117 -4.91 3.42 0.36
N ASP A 118 -4.96 2.10 0.33
CA ASP A 118 -5.98 1.33 -0.38
C ASP A 118 -6.74 0.46 0.63
N MET A 119 -8.07 0.67 0.74
CA MET A 119 -8.91 0.08 1.79
C MET A 119 -10.23 -0.49 1.23
N ASP A 120 -10.33 -0.74 -0.05
CA ASP A 120 -11.57 -1.12 -0.71
C ASP A 120 -11.92 -2.62 -0.60
N GLY A 121 -11.00 -3.45 -0.11
CA GLY A 121 -11.12 -4.90 -0.10
C GLY A 121 -12.39 -5.46 0.50
N ALA A 122 -12.94 -4.84 1.56
CA ALA A 122 -14.21 -5.26 2.16
C ALA A 122 -15.42 -4.93 1.28
N LEU A 123 -15.34 -3.93 0.40
CA LEU A 123 -16.42 -3.55 -0.52
C LEU A 123 -16.65 -4.62 -1.60
N LEU A 124 -15.68 -5.49 -1.85
CA LEU A 124 -15.73 -6.57 -2.81
C LEU A 124 -16.40 -7.84 -2.26
N LEU A 125 -16.69 -7.89 -0.96
CA LEU A 125 -17.31 -9.05 -0.32
C LEU A 125 -18.82 -9.07 -0.52
N LYS A 126 -19.37 -10.25 -0.86
CA LYS A 126 -20.83 -10.47 -0.89
C LYS A 126 -21.45 -10.36 0.52
N SER A 127 -20.72 -10.77 1.54
CA SER A 127 -21.08 -10.68 2.95
C SER A 127 -19.83 -10.57 3.80
N ASP A 128 -19.89 -9.79 4.85
CA ASP A 128 -18.80 -9.63 5.81
C ASP A 128 -19.13 -10.35 7.12
N ILE A 129 -18.11 -10.71 7.88
CA ILE A 129 -18.21 -11.36 9.21
C ILE A 129 -18.26 -10.33 10.35
N ALA A 130 -18.06 -9.05 10.03
CA ALA A 130 -17.93 -8.00 11.03
C ALA A 130 -18.47 -6.66 10.55
N ARG A 131 -18.71 -5.75 11.50
CA ARG A 131 -18.90 -4.32 11.29
C ARG A 131 -17.76 -3.56 11.96
N GLY A 132 -17.34 -2.45 11.37
CA GLY A 132 -16.23 -1.63 11.86
C GLY A 132 -16.17 -0.30 11.13
N VAL A 133 -14.99 0.06 10.66
CA VAL A 133 -14.80 1.24 9.81
C VAL A 133 -15.65 1.11 8.54
N HIS A 134 -16.30 2.21 8.17
CA HIS A 134 -17.09 2.31 6.94
C HIS A 134 -16.44 3.34 5.99
N ILE A 135 -16.38 3.00 4.70
CA ILE A 135 -15.86 3.87 3.66
C ILE A 135 -17.03 4.36 2.81
N GLU A 136 -17.26 5.67 2.79
CA GLU A 136 -18.27 6.30 1.95
C GLU A 136 -17.84 6.32 0.48
N PRO A 137 -18.76 6.45 -0.49
CA PRO A 137 -18.42 6.48 -1.92
C PRO A 137 -17.47 7.61 -2.34
N ASN A 138 -17.36 8.66 -1.54
CA ASN A 138 -16.43 9.77 -1.74
C ASN A 138 -15.04 9.52 -1.13
N GLY A 139 -14.78 8.32 -0.63
CA GLY A 139 -13.53 7.92 0.03
C GLY A 139 -13.41 8.34 1.50
N LYS A 140 -14.44 8.97 2.10
CA LYS A 140 -14.40 9.36 3.50
C LYS A 140 -14.48 8.14 4.41
N VAL A 141 -13.57 8.07 5.37
CA VAL A 141 -13.48 6.99 6.35
C VAL A 141 -14.22 7.37 7.62
N ILE A 142 -15.23 6.59 7.99
CA ILE A 142 -16.04 6.76 9.20
C ILE A 142 -15.62 5.73 10.24
N PHE A 143 -15.10 6.22 11.35
CA PHE A 143 -14.70 5.37 12.48
C PHE A 143 -15.88 5.08 13.40
N PRO A 144 -16.05 3.83 13.88
CA PRO A 144 -17.03 3.51 14.91
C PRO A 144 -16.63 4.16 16.25
N LYS A 145 -17.64 4.50 17.07
CA LYS A 145 -17.42 5.09 18.41
C LYS A 145 -17.20 3.99 19.47
N LEU A 146 -16.28 3.07 19.19
CA LEU A 146 -15.97 1.92 20.07
C LEU A 146 -14.46 1.85 20.32
N ALA A 147 -14.06 1.17 21.39
CA ALA A 147 -12.65 1.00 21.74
C ALA A 147 -11.90 0.10 20.74
N GLY A 148 -10.57 0.20 20.72
CA GLY A 148 -9.70 -0.53 19.81
C GLY A 148 -9.94 -0.15 18.35
N THR A 149 -10.01 -1.13 17.45
CA THR A 149 -10.33 -0.92 16.03
C THR A 149 -11.81 -0.67 15.78
N GLY A 150 -12.65 -0.77 16.82
CA GLY A 150 -14.08 -0.57 16.75
C GLY A 150 -14.85 -1.71 16.07
N VAL A 151 -14.22 -2.85 15.84
CA VAL A 151 -14.83 -4.01 15.16
C VAL A 151 -15.78 -4.76 16.08
N GLN A 152 -16.93 -5.16 15.54
CA GLN A 152 -17.90 -6.05 16.13
C GLN A 152 -18.18 -7.20 15.15
N LEU A 153 -18.07 -8.44 15.62
CA LEU A 153 -18.48 -9.62 14.85
C LEU A 153 -20.00 -9.66 14.69
N LEU A 154 -20.47 -10.17 13.55
CA LEU A 154 -21.89 -10.34 13.21
C LEU A 154 -22.43 -11.67 13.73
#